data_3ff08bd7671e11b5e13925f1674a4c6c
#
_entry.id   3ff08bd7671e11b5e13925f1674a4c6c
#
_cell.length_a   1.000
_cell.length_b   1.000
_cell.length_c   1.000
_cell.angle_alpha   90.00
_cell.angle_beta   90.00
_cell.angle_gamma   90.00
#
_symmetry.space_group_name_H-M   'P 1'
#
loop_
_entity.id
_entity.type
_entity.pdbx_description
1 polymer ?
#
loop_
_entity_poly.entity_id
_entity_poly.type
_entity_poly.pdbx_seq_one_letter_code
_entity_poly.pdbx_strand_id
1 'polypeptide(L)'
;MANTWGYGAMTNHVGDVAKNAKMMLVIGANPAVANPVGAMKHILQAKDRNNATLVVVDPVYTRTAAKADMFIRIRPGTDIAFIYGMLHLIFKNGWEDKEVIRTRTYGVEEIKEEAKHWTPEEVANVTGCKAEDLIQFTRMFATTKPATLFWSLGITQHSVGHSNTRI
;
A
#
# COMPACT_ATOMS: atom_id res chain seq x y z
N MET A 1 2.59 7.27 15.75
CA MET A 1 1.29 7.70 15.15
C MET A 1 0.92 9.12 15.57
N ALA A 2 0.66 9.41 16.86
CA ALA A 2 0.26 10.76 17.28
C ALA A 2 1.27 11.86 16.92
N ASN A 3 2.57 11.60 17.05
CA ASN A 3 3.62 12.55 16.69
C ASN A 3 3.77 12.79 15.17
N THR A 4 3.18 11.93 14.35
CA THR A 4 3.28 12.01 12.89
C THR A 4 1.98 12.52 12.27
N TRP A 5 0.85 11.97 12.74
CA TRP A 5 -0.48 12.21 12.17
C TRP A 5 -1.39 13.04 13.08
N GLY A 6 -0.92 13.37 14.30
CA GLY A 6 -1.69 14.11 15.32
C GLY A 6 -2.75 13.26 16.01
N TYR A 7 -3.36 12.30 15.31
CA TYR A 7 -4.41 11.45 15.83
C TYR A 7 -4.32 10.02 15.26
N GLY A 8 -4.51 9.03 16.12
CA GLY A 8 -4.36 7.61 15.78
C GLY A 8 -5.67 6.94 15.37
N ALA A 9 -6.37 7.49 14.39
CA ALA A 9 -7.64 6.94 13.88
C ALA A 9 -7.57 6.66 12.37
N MET A 10 -8.51 5.83 11.90
CA MET A 10 -8.68 5.62 10.46
C MET A 10 -9.14 6.91 9.78
N THR A 11 -8.63 7.17 8.59
CA THR A 11 -9.01 8.36 7.81
C THR A 11 -10.39 8.25 7.18
N ASN A 12 -10.87 7.01 6.95
CA ASN A 12 -12.14 6.72 6.31
C ASN A 12 -12.92 5.65 7.06
N HIS A 13 -14.23 5.66 6.92
CA HIS A 13 -15.07 4.60 7.46
C HIS A 13 -14.95 3.33 6.61
N VAL A 14 -14.78 2.17 7.25
CA VAL A 14 -14.56 0.89 6.54
C VAL A 14 -15.74 0.51 5.64
N GLY A 15 -16.97 0.95 5.99
CA GLY A 15 -18.15 0.78 5.14
C GLY A 15 -18.05 1.45 3.78
N ASP A 16 -17.25 2.52 3.66
CA ASP A 16 -17.04 3.22 2.38
C ASP A 16 -16.19 2.38 1.42
N VAL A 17 -15.31 1.54 1.95
CA VAL A 17 -14.54 0.56 1.16
C VAL A 17 -15.50 -0.41 0.47
N ALA A 18 -16.45 -0.98 1.22
CA ALA A 18 -17.43 -1.91 0.66
C ALA A 18 -18.30 -1.31 -0.44
N LYS A 19 -18.57 0.02 -0.36
CA LYS A 19 -19.41 0.73 -1.33
C LYS A 19 -18.65 1.16 -2.58
N ASN A 20 -17.41 1.63 -2.42
CA ASN A 20 -16.76 2.46 -3.42
C ASN A 20 -15.45 1.88 -3.96
N ALA A 21 -14.69 1.10 -3.16
CA ALA A 21 -13.36 0.67 -3.57
C ALA A 21 -13.39 -0.17 -4.84
N LYS A 22 -12.44 0.12 -5.74
CA LYS A 22 -12.13 -0.64 -6.96
C LYS A 22 -10.77 -1.30 -6.88
N MET A 23 -9.88 -0.76 -6.06
CA MET A 23 -8.55 -1.27 -5.79
C MET A 23 -8.28 -1.23 -4.29
N MET A 24 -7.76 -2.31 -3.74
CA MET A 24 -7.42 -2.41 -2.31
C MET A 24 -6.01 -2.99 -2.17
N LEU A 25 -5.16 -2.29 -1.43
CA LEU A 25 -3.88 -2.79 -0.97
C LEU A 25 -3.98 -3.12 0.52
N VAL A 26 -3.59 -4.31 0.90
CA VAL A 26 -3.35 -4.71 2.29
C VAL A 26 -1.86 -4.99 2.46
N ILE A 27 -1.17 -4.21 3.26
CA ILE A 27 0.27 -4.34 3.49
C ILE A 27 0.58 -4.47 4.98
N GLY A 28 1.36 -5.49 5.36
CA GLY A 28 1.72 -5.74 6.75
C GLY A 28 0.53 -5.90 7.69
N ALA A 29 -0.57 -6.48 7.18
CA ALA A 29 -1.82 -6.66 7.92
C ALA A 29 -2.50 -7.98 7.55
N ASN A 30 -3.16 -8.59 8.54
CA ASN A 30 -3.93 -9.82 8.33
C ASN A 30 -5.36 -9.68 8.86
N PRO A 31 -6.21 -8.85 8.22
CA PRO A 31 -7.58 -8.61 8.68
C PRO A 31 -8.45 -9.85 8.74
N ALA A 32 -8.16 -10.90 7.98
CA ALA A 32 -8.89 -12.17 8.06
C ALA A 32 -8.75 -12.87 9.42
N VAL A 33 -7.71 -12.52 10.20
CA VAL A 33 -7.49 -13.04 11.56
C VAL A 33 -7.71 -11.96 12.60
N ALA A 34 -7.11 -10.78 12.42
CA ALA A 34 -7.09 -9.73 13.43
C ALA A 34 -8.40 -8.92 13.49
N ASN A 35 -9.10 -8.79 12.38
CA ASN A 35 -10.34 -8.00 12.30
C ASN A 35 -11.31 -8.54 11.23
N PRO A 36 -11.84 -9.77 11.40
CA PRO A 36 -12.64 -10.41 10.37
C PRO A 36 -13.99 -9.70 10.13
N VAL A 37 -14.59 -9.17 11.19
CA VAL A 37 -15.91 -8.51 11.10
C VAL A 37 -15.76 -7.03 10.70
N GLY A 38 -14.80 -6.32 11.28
CA GLY A 38 -14.65 -4.89 11.06
C GLY A 38 -13.96 -4.53 9.74
N ALA A 39 -13.00 -5.32 9.28
CA ALA A 39 -12.26 -5.01 8.06
C ALA A 39 -12.43 -6.04 6.95
N MET A 40 -12.17 -7.34 7.23
CA MET A 40 -12.18 -8.36 6.18
C MET A 40 -13.54 -8.52 5.51
N LYS A 41 -14.64 -8.44 6.27
CA LYS A 41 -16.00 -8.45 5.73
C LYS A 41 -16.19 -7.38 4.65
N HIS A 42 -15.75 -6.16 4.91
CA HIS A 42 -15.91 -5.04 3.98
C HIS A 42 -15.00 -5.16 2.74
N ILE A 43 -13.81 -5.72 2.91
CA ILE A 43 -12.92 -6.06 1.80
C ILE A 43 -13.57 -7.09 0.87
N LEU A 44 -14.13 -8.16 1.43
CA LEU A 44 -14.84 -9.17 0.64
C LEU A 44 -16.09 -8.60 -0.05
N GLN A 45 -16.86 -7.76 0.65
CA GLN A 45 -18.01 -7.07 0.05
C GLN A 45 -17.60 -6.17 -1.13
N ALA A 46 -16.46 -5.50 -1.06
CA ALA A 46 -15.95 -4.71 -2.19
C ALA A 46 -15.58 -5.60 -3.39
N LYS A 47 -14.98 -6.75 -3.14
CA LYS A 47 -14.70 -7.74 -4.21
C LYS A 47 -16.00 -8.21 -4.87
N ASP A 48 -16.98 -8.60 -4.09
CA ASP A 48 -18.23 -9.16 -4.61
C ASP A 48 -19.10 -8.13 -5.33
N ARG A 49 -19.21 -6.91 -4.79
CA ARG A 49 -20.14 -5.88 -5.30
C ARG A 49 -19.52 -4.97 -6.37
N ASN A 50 -18.23 -4.67 -6.24
CA ASN A 50 -17.56 -3.66 -7.05
C ASN A 50 -16.56 -4.28 -8.02
N ASN A 51 -16.37 -5.61 -8.02
CA ASN A 51 -15.25 -6.29 -8.68
C ASN A 51 -13.90 -5.67 -8.31
N ALA A 52 -13.75 -5.30 -7.04
CA ALA A 52 -12.54 -4.64 -6.55
C ALA A 52 -11.38 -5.63 -6.52
N THR A 53 -10.23 -5.22 -7.03
CA THR A 53 -9.00 -6.00 -6.97
C THR A 53 -8.38 -5.87 -5.58
N LEU A 54 -8.04 -7.00 -4.96
CA LEU A 54 -7.31 -7.07 -3.70
C LEU A 54 -5.87 -7.51 -3.94
N VAL A 55 -4.93 -6.67 -3.56
CA VAL A 55 -3.51 -7.02 -3.52
C VAL A 55 -3.05 -7.09 -2.06
N VAL A 56 -2.28 -8.11 -1.74
CA VAL A 56 -1.69 -8.28 -0.40
C VAL A 56 -0.17 -8.32 -0.52
N VAL A 57 0.49 -7.48 0.27
CA VAL A 57 1.95 -7.43 0.41
C VAL A 57 2.31 -7.83 1.83
N ASP A 58 2.98 -8.97 1.99
CA ASP A 58 3.30 -9.52 3.31
C ASP A 58 4.47 -10.53 3.21
N PRO A 59 5.34 -10.62 4.21
CA PRO A 59 6.36 -11.67 4.26
C PRO A 59 5.80 -13.09 4.28
N VAL A 60 4.57 -13.24 4.79
CA VAL A 60 3.90 -14.54 4.98
C VAL A 60 2.63 -14.64 4.15
N TYR A 61 2.39 -15.79 3.53
CA TYR A 61 1.13 -16.07 2.84
C TYR A 61 0.01 -16.28 3.88
N THR A 62 -0.67 -15.20 4.21
CA THR A 62 -1.69 -15.15 5.28
C THR A 62 -3.08 -15.61 4.79
N ARG A 63 -4.03 -15.77 5.74
CA ARG A 63 -5.44 -16.00 5.39
C ARG A 63 -6.04 -14.87 4.56
N THR A 64 -5.55 -13.64 4.73
CA THR A 64 -5.93 -12.51 3.88
C THR A 64 -5.34 -12.66 2.49
N ALA A 65 -4.07 -13.05 2.37
CA ALA A 65 -3.42 -13.32 1.10
C ALA A 65 -4.12 -14.42 0.29
N ALA A 66 -4.67 -15.43 0.96
CA ALA A 66 -5.45 -16.48 0.32
C ALA A 66 -6.76 -15.99 -0.36
N LYS A 67 -7.18 -14.75 -0.11
CA LYS A 67 -8.33 -14.10 -0.74
C LYS A 67 -7.94 -13.01 -1.74
N ALA A 68 -6.64 -12.77 -1.88
CA ALA A 68 -6.09 -11.77 -2.79
C ALA A 68 -6.14 -12.24 -4.25
N ASP A 69 -6.27 -11.29 -5.15
CA ASP A 69 -6.12 -11.50 -6.59
C ASP A 69 -4.63 -11.50 -6.97
N MET A 70 -3.82 -10.79 -6.15
CA MET A 70 -2.37 -10.77 -6.29
C MET A 70 -1.71 -10.77 -4.90
N PHE A 71 -0.69 -11.60 -4.72
CA PHE A 71 0.14 -11.64 -3.51
C PHE A 71 1.59 -11.34 -3.86
N ILE A 72 2.15 -10.36 -3.17
CA ILE A 72 3.56 -9.97 -3.33
C ILE A 72 4.27 -10.26 -2.01
N ARG A 73 5.26 -11.15 -2.07
CA ARG A 73 6.08 -11.47 -0.92
C ARG A 73 7.28 -10.54 -0.86
N ILE A 74 7.50 -9.92 0.30
CA ILE A 74 8.69 -9.11 0.58
C ILE A 74 9.44 -9.66 1.78
N ARG A 75 10.73 -9.34 1.91
CA ARG A 75 11.50 -9.65 3.12
C ARG A 75 11.03 -8.75 4.27
N PRO A 76 10.97 -9.26 5.53
CA PRO A 76 10.67 -8.41 6.68
C PRO A 76 11.61 -7.20 6.77
N GLY A 77 11.06 -6.03 7.06
CA GLY A 77 11.83 -4.79 7.24
C GLY A 77 12.25 -4.09 5.94
N THR A 78 11.71 -4.51 4.79
CA THR A 78 12.01 -3.89 3.49
C THR A 78 10.85 -3.06 2.93
N ASP A 79 9.90 -2.71 3.78
CA ASP A 79 8.70 -1.95 3.42
C ASP A 79 9.03 -0.61 2.76
N ILE A 80 10.01 0.11 3.31
CA ILE A 80 10.46 1.41 2.78
C ILE A 80 10.93 1.26 1.33
N ALA A 81 11.76 0.26 1.04
CA ALA A 81 12.25 0.00 -0.31
C ALA A 81 11.11 -0.29 -1.29
N PHE A 82 10.11 -1.09 -0.85
CA PHE A 82 8.94 -1.40 -1.65
C PHE A 82 8.11 -0.14 -1.96
N ILE A 83 7.87 0.70 -0.95
CA ILE A 83 7.09 1.94 -1.11
C ILE A 83 7.83 2.94 -2.01
N TYR A 84 9.14 3.13 -1.82
CA TYR A 84 9.92 3.98 -2.71
C TYR A 84 9.96 3.48 -4.15
N GLY A 85 9.97 2.17 -4.37
CA GLY A 85 9.83 1.59 -5.71
C GLY A 85 8.49 1.93 -6.36
N MET A 86 7.41 1.92 -5.58
CA MET A 86 6.11 2.41 -6.07
C MET A 86 6.17 3.89 -6.43
N LEU A 87 6.76 4.73 -5.57
CA LEU A 87 6.90 6.17 -5.83
C LEU A 87 7.76 6.43 -7.07
N HIS A 88 8.88 5.70 -7.25
CA HIS A 88 9.70 5.76 -8.46
C HIS A 88 8.85 5.57 -9.72
N LEU A 89 8.06 4.49 -9.74
CA LEU A 89 7.22 4.17 -10.89
C LEU A 89 6.11 5.20 -11.11
N ILE A 90 5.48 5.70 -10.04
CA ILE A 90 4.44 6.71 -10.10
C ILE A 90 5.00 8.00 -10.72
N PHE A 91 6.11 8.52 -10.21
CA PHE A 91 6.72 9.74 -10.71
C PHE A 91 7.29 9.57 -12.13
N LYS A 92 7.96 8.46 -12.41
CA LYS A 92 8.52 8.16 -13.74
C LYS A 92 7.46 8.12 -14.83
N ASN A 93 6.26 7.64 -14.52
CA ASN A 93 5.16 7.49 -15.48
C ASN A 93 4.14 8.64 -15.42
N GLY A 94 4.29 9.61 -14.51
CA GLY A 94 3.37 10.73 -14.35
C GLY A 94 1.98 10.32 -13.88
N TRP A 95 1.91 9.29 -13.03
CA TRP A 95 0.64 8.77 -12.47
C TRP A 95 0.23 9.48 -11.19
N GLU A 96 1.03 10.42 -10.71
CA GLU A 96 0.74 11.20 -9.53
C GLU A 96 -0.47 12.13 -9.72
N ASP A 97 -1.20 12.39 -8.65
CA ASP A 97 -2.22 13.44 -8.62
C ASP A 97 -1.56 14.81 -8.45
N LYS A 98 -1.35 15.49 -9.56
CA LYS A 98 -0.67 16.80 -9.61
C LYS A 98 -1.40 17.88 -8.80
N GLU A 99 -2.74 17.81 -8.72
CA GLU A 99 -3.51 18.77 -7.96
C GLU A 99 -3.33 18.57 -6.46
N VAL A 100 -3.34 17.32 -5.99
CA VAL A 100 -3.02 16.99 -4.58
C VAL A 100 -1.60 17.42 -4.23
N ILE A 101 -0.62 17.13 -5.09
CA ILE A 101 0.75 17.55 -4.89
C ILE A 101 0.83 19.06 -4.75
N ARG A 102 0.24 19.81 -5.68
CA ARG A 102 0.29 21.27 -5.71
C ARG A 102 -0.38 21.92 -4.51
N THR A 103 -1.48 21.35 -4.02
CA THR A 103 -2.35 22.02 -3.03
C THR A 103 -2.21 21.50 -1.61
N ARG A 104 -1.72 20.26 -1.42
CA ARG A 104 -1.79 19.57 -0.13
C ARG A 104 -0.48 18.91 0.31
N THR A 105 0.57 18.97 -0.51
CA THR A 105 1.82 18.28 -0.23
C THR A 105 2.98 19.27 -0.12
N TYR A 106 3.90 19.00 0.82
CA TYR A 106 5.14 19.75 1.01
C TYR A 106 6.33 18.79 0.93
N GLY A 107 7.47 19.22 0.38
CA GLY A 107 8.69 18.42 0.35
C GLY A 107 8.70 17.30 -0.69
N VAL A 108 7.89 17.39 -1.75
CA VAL A 108 7.79 16.33 -2.78
C VAL A 108 9.07 16.17 -3.58
N GLU A 109 9.81 17.24 -3.79
CA GLU A 109 11.01 17.18 -4.64
C GLU A 109 12.14 16.34 -3.98
N GLU A 110 12.27 16.39 -2.67
CA GLU A 110 13.20 15.54 -1.92
C GLU A 110 12.81 14.06 -2.04
N ILE A 111 11.52 13.76 -1.95
CA ILE A 111 11.00 12.40 -2.14
C ILE A 111 11.22 11.90 -3.57
N LYS A 112 11.04 12.77 -4.58
CA LYS A 112 11.30 12.41 -5.97
C LYS A 112 12.77 12.10 -6.22
N GLU A 113 13.68 12.89 -5.63
CA GLU A 113 15.12 12.63 -5.76
C GLU A 113 15.51 11.28 -5.13
N GLU A 114 15.06 11.01 -3.93
CA GLU A 114 15.30 9.74 -3.26
C GLU A 114 14.69 8.56 -4.06
N ALA A 115 13.46 8.72 -4.54
CA ALA A 115 12.77 7.69 -5.31
C ALA A 115 13.49 7.30 -6.61
N LYS A 116 14.32 8.17 -7.20
CA LYS A 116 15.09 7.85 -8.42
C LYS A 116 16.05 6.66 -8.25
N HIS A 117 16.56 6.47 -7.05
CA HIS A 117 17.49 5.38 -6.73
C HIS A 117 16.79 4.01 -6.60
N TRP A 118 15.48 4.00 -6.41
CA TRP A 118 14.68 2.80 -6.15
C TRP A 118 14.05 2.24 -7.43
N THR A 119 14.90 1.83 -8.38
CA THR A 119 14.42 1.16 -9.59
C THR A 119 13.76 -0.19 -9.26
N PRO A 120 12.88 -0.73 -10.12
CA PRO A 120 12.26 -2.03 -9.88
C PRO A 120 13.26 -3.16 -9.63
N GLU A 121 14.42 -3.12 -10.29
CA GLU A 121 15.50 -4.08 -10.14
C GLU A 121 16.16 -3.96 -8.76
N GLU A 122 16.43 -2.74 -8.31
CA GLU A 122 16.99 -2.50 -6.97
C GLU A 122 16.01 -2.90 -5.88
N VAL A 123 14.73 -2.57 -6.04
CA VAL A 123 13.69 -3.00 -5.12
C VAL A 123 13.58 -4.53 -5.07
N ALA A 124 13.63 -5.20 -6.21
CA ALA A 124 13.62 -6.67 -6.27
C ALA A 124 14.81 -7.28 -5.51
N ASN A 125 16.00 -6.69 -5.66
CA ASN A 125 17.22 -7.07 -4.95
C ASN A 125 17.05 -6.99 -3.42
N VAL A 126 16.55 -5.86 -2.93
CA VAL A 126 16.41 -5.57 -1.51
C VAL A 126 15.24 -6.36 -0.91
N THR A 127 14.09 -6.33 -1.55
CA THR A 127 12.84 -6.89 -0.98
C THR A 127 12.65 -8.37 -1.27
N GLY A 128 13.26 -8.88 -2.35
CA GLY A 128 13.04 -10.23 -2.85
C GLY A 128 11.73 -10.42 -3.61
N CYS A 129 10.95 -9.38 -3.86
CA CYS A 129 9.79 -9.45 -4.76
C CYS A 129 10.25 -9.49 -6.23
N LYS A 130 9.36 -9.89 -7.13
CA LYS A 130 9.64 -9.79 -8.56
C LYS A 130 9.44 -8.35 -9.03
N ALA A 131 10.33 -7.85 -9.87
CA ALA A 131 10.22 -6.50 -10.44
C ALA A 131 8.92 -6.32 -11.25
N GLU A 132 8.52 -7.36 -11.98
CA GLU A 132 7.29 -7.36 -12.78
C GLU A 132 6.05 -7.23 -11.89
N ASP A 133 6.02 -7.90 -10.73
CA ASP A 133 4.91 -7.82 -9.77
C ASP A 133 4.79 -6.41 -9.20
N LEU A 134 5.92 -5.77 -8.86
CA LEU A 134 5.95 -4.38 -8.41
C LEU A 134 5.40 -3.43 -9.47
N ILE A 135 5.87 -3.56 -10.72
CA ILE A 135 5.45 -2.71 -11.84
C ILE A 135 3.94 -2.87 -12.10
N GLN A 136 3.47 -4.12 -12.22
CA GLN A 136 2.06 -4.41 -12.46
C GLN A 136 1.18 -3.86 -11.35
N PHE A 137 1.52 -4.13 -10.10
CA PHE A 137 0.78 -3.68 -8.95
C PHE A 137 0.73 -2.15 -8.87
N THR A 138 1.89 -1.49 -9.00
CA THR A 138 1.97 -0.03 -8.91
C THR A 138 1.11 0.64 -9.97
N ARG A 139 1.15 0.14 -11.20
CA ARG A 139 0.28 0.63 -12.28
C ARG A 139 -1.19 0.49 -11.89
N MET A 140 -1.61 -0.69 -11.46
CA MET A 140 -3.01 -0.93 -11.06
C MET A 140 -3.43 0.02 -9.93
N PHE A 141 -2.59 0.17 -8.89
CA PHE A 141 -2.89 1.01 -7.75
C PHE A 141 -2.99 2.50 -8.11
N ALA A 142 -2.10 2.98 -8.96
CA ALA A 142 -2.08 4.38 -9.39
C ALA A 142 -3.23 4.75 -10.34
N THR A 143 -3.65 3.82 -11.20
CA THR A 143 -4.62 4.11 -12.27
C THR A 143 -6.05 3.67 -11.98
N THR A 144 -6.27 2.76 -11.02
CA THR A 144 -7.61 2.28 -10.64
C THR A 144 -8.14 3.05 -9.44
N LYS A 145 -9.21 3.79 -9.62
CA LYS A 145 -9.81 4.64 -8.57
C LYS A 145 -11.29 4.28 -8.37
N PRO A 146 -11.82 4.42 -7.16
CA PRO A 146 -11.14 4.72 -5.88
C PRO A 146 -10.23 3.57 -5.40
N ALA A 147 -9.04 3.93 -4.92
CA ALA A 147 -8.12 3.00 -4.29
C ALA A 147 -8.08 3.17 -2.78
N THR A 148 -7.87 2.09 -2.05
CA THR A 148 -7.78 2.07 -0.58
C THR A 148 -6.55 1.31 -0.13
N LEU A 149 -5.89 1.83 0.90
CA LEU A 149 -4.73 1.22 1.55
C LEU A 149 -5.10 0.83 2.98
N PHE A 150 -4.83 -0.43 3.33
CA PHE A 150 -4.88 -0.94 4.69
C PHE A 150 -3.48 -1.35 5.14
N TRP A 151 -3.01 -0.78 6.23
CA TRP A 151 -1.80 -1.23 6.91
C TRP A 151 -2.08 -1.50 8.39
N SER A 152 -1.17 -2.19 9.07
CA SER A 152 -1.28 -2.47 10.49
C SER A 152 0.11 -2.58 11.13
N LEU A 153 0.19 -3.35 12.19
CA LEU A 153 1.39 -3.51 13.02
C LEU A 153 2.61 -4.03 12.24
N GLY A 154 2.40 -4.78 11.15
CA GLY A 154 3.46 -5.23 10.27
C GLY A 154 4.24 -4.09 9.59
N ILE A 155 3.65 -2.89 9.48
CA ILE A 155 4.36 -1.68 9.02
C ILE A 155 4.88 -0.86 10.20
N THR A 156 4.09 -0.75 11.26
CA THR A 156 4.35 0.24 12.33
C THR A 156 5.20 -0.30 13.48
N GLN A 157 5.23 -1.59 13.73
CA GLN A 157 5.97 -2.20 14.84
C GLN A 157 7.36 -2.72 14.42
N HIS A 158 8.10 -1.91 13.71
CA HIS A 158 9.51 -2.10 13.41
C HIS A 158 10.35 -1.05 14.13
N SER A 159 11.67 -1.26 14.23
CA SER A 159 12.61 -0.26 14.77
C SER A 159 12.51 1.10 14.07
N VAL A 160 12.17 1.09 12.77
CA VAL A 160 11.93 2.27 11.94
C VAL A 160 10.45 2.41 11.52
N GLY A 161 9.54 1.78 12.25
CA GLY A 161 8.12 1.68 11.85
C GLY A 161 7.42 3.02 11.69
N HIS A 162 7.84 4.03 12.43
CA HIS A 162 7.31 5.37 12.26
C HIS A 162 7.78 6.02 10.93
N SER A 163 8.98 5.71 10.46
CA SER A 163 9.45 6.13 9.14
C SER A 163 8.68 5.42 8.01
N ASN A 164 8.37 4.12 8.18
CA ASN A 164 7.56 3.37 7.21
C ASN A 164 6.19 4.00 6.93
N THR A 165 5.63 4.72 7.89
CA THR A 165 4.29 5.34 7.76
C THR A 165 4.34 6.80 7.29
N ARG A 166 5.52 7.40 7.18
CA ARG A 166 5.68 8.78 6.72
C ARG A 166 5.92 8.89 5.22
N ILE A 167 6.37 7.83 4.62
CA ILE A 167 6.54 7.68 3.18
C ILE A 167 5.20 7.31 2.55
#